data_f3323b8eaede56d709cb8546c8dcf9c1
#
_entry.id   f3323b8eaede56d709cb8546c8dcf9c1
#
_cell.length_a   1.000
_cell.length_b   1.000
_cell.length_c   1.000
_cell.angle_alpha   90.00
_cell.angle_beta   90.00
_cell.angle_gamma   90.00
#
_symmetry.space_group_name_H-M   'P 1'
#
loop_
_entity.id
_entity.type
_entity.pdbx_description
1 polymer ?
#
loop_
_entity_poly.entity_id
_entity_poly.type
_entity_poly.pdbx_seq_one_letter_code
_entity_poly.pdbx_strand_id
1 'polypeptide(L)'
;MKPDYKNWIPKGMLVSLIAGTVLSLALLLVFGVFGVCVSGKLRVVLGVVFGIAFVVCAKYTQWCVYAYRSFSYDGERKLSKQIIDGTAEHITLPEGGVGLDIGCGSGALTIACAKRNPQGKMVGIDRWGKEYASFTLPLCEKNAAAEGVKNALFRRGNAVKLDFPDESFDAVTSNYVYHNITGKDKQQLLLETLRVLKKGGTFAIHDLMSPGRYGDMQAFVQKLRDMGYERVELIDTTDGSFMTPKEAKRLMLRGSTLLVGRK
;
A
#
# COMPACT_ATOMS: atom_id res chain seq x y z
N MET A 1 23.70 -2.99 7.84
CA MET A 1 22.37 -3.01 8.48
C MET A 1 21.37 -3.45 7.42
N LYS A 2 20.33 -4.24 7.76
CA LYS A 2 19.30 -4.64 6.78
C LYS A 2 18.15 -3.64 6.79
N PRO A 3 17.56 -3.25 5.65
CA PRO A 3 16.40 -2.37 5.62
C PRO A 3 15.17 -3.07 6.22
N ASP A 4 14.27 -2.29 6.83
CA ASP A 4 13.03 -2.77 7.42
C ASP A 4 11.85 -1.98 6.81
N TYR A 5 11.34 -2.45 5.70
CA TYR A 5 10.21 -1.80 5.03
C TYR A 5 8.84 -2.09 5.67
N LYS A 6 8.84 -2.83 6.79
CA LYS A 6 7.63 -3.29 7.48
C LYS A 6 6.76 -4.18 6.58
N ASN A 7 5.75 -4.76 7.16
CA ASN A 7 4.74 -5.51 6.41
C ASN A 7 3.47 -4.63 6.29
N TRP A 8 2.77 -4.72 5.18
CA TRP A 8 1.51 -4.00 5.00
C TRP A 8 0.40 -4.52 5.93
N ILE A 9 0.54 -5.75 6.42
CA ILE A 9 -0.30 -6.28 7.49
C ILE A 9 0.39 -6.01 8.84
N PRO A 10 -0.26 -5.26 9.77
CA PRO A 10 0.32 -4.98 11.08
C PRO A 10 0.53 -6.27 11.91
N LYS A 11 1.72 -6.44 12.51
CA LYS A 11 1.99 -7.58 13.39
C LYS A 11 0.99 -7.70 14.54
N GLY A 12 0.55 -6.56 15.10
CA GLY A 12 -0.45 -6.53 16.17
C GLY A 12 -1.76 -7.18 15.77
N MET A 13 -2.23 -6.95 14.52
CA MET A 13 -3.43 -7.58 14.00
C MET A 13 -3.28 -9.11 13.93
N LEU A 14 -2.14 -9.59 13.42
CA LEU A 14 -1.85 -11.02 13.35
C LEU A 14 -1.84 -11.66 14.74
N VAL A 15 -1.14 -11.06 15.70
CA VAL A 15 -1.05 -11.55 17.09
C VAL A 15 -2.42 -11.57 17.75
N SER A 16 -3.21 -10.51 17.60
CA SER A 16 -4.56 -10.43 18.16
C SER A 16 -5.50 -11.50 17.58
N LEU A 17 -5.43 -11.76 16.28
CA LEU A 17 -6.24 -12.83 15.66
C LEU A 17 -5.82 -14.22 16.12
N ILE A 18 -4.53 -14.50 16.27
CA ILE A 18 -4.02 -15.76 16.84
C ILE A 18 -4.50 -15.91 18.27
N ALA A 19 -4.35 -14.89 19.11
CA ALA A 19 -4.80 -14.89 20.50
C ALA A 19 -6.31 -15.12 20.60
N GLY A 20 -7.12 -14.45 19.76
CA GLY A 20 -8.58 -14.63 19.69
C GLY A 20 -8.95 -16.06 19.26
N THR A 21 -8.22 -16.66 18.33
CA THR A 21 -8.43 -18.05 17.89
C THR A 21 -8.15 -19.03 19.04
N VAL A 22 -7.02 -18.87 19.73
CA VAL A 22 -6.64 -19.72 20.85
C VAL A 22 -7.63 -19.58 22.02
N LEU A 23 -8.00 -18.34 22.36
CA LEU A 23 -8.95 -18.06 23.44
C LEU A 23 -10.33 -18.64 23.14
N SER A 24 -10.86 -18.42 21.93
CA SER A 24 -12.18 -18.95 21.57
C SER A 24 -12.20 -20.47 21.54
N LEU A 25 -11.11 -21.14 21.12
CA LEU A 25 -10.97 -22.58 21.22
C LEU A 25 -10.95 -23.06 22.67
N ALA A 26 -10.17 -22.41 23.53
CA ALA A 26 -10.12 -22.74 24.96
C ALA A 26 -11.50 -22.63 25.64
N LEU A 27 -12.21 -21.53 25.37
CA LEU A 27 -13.57 -21.32 25.91
C LEU A 27 -14.57 -22.35 25.35
N LEU A 28 -14.48 -22.71 24.09
CA LEU A 28 -15.28 -23.78 23.49
C LEU A 28 -15.03 -25.12 24.18
N LEU A 29 -13.78 -25.48 24.42
CA LEU A 29 -13.44 -26.73 25.11
C LEU A 29 -13.93 -26.73 26.56
N VAL A 30 -13.63 -25.67 27.32
CA VAL A 30 -13.97 -25.56 28.73
C VAL A 30 -15.47 -25.57 28.96
N PHE A 31 -16.21 -24.72 28.31
CA PHE A 31 -17.63 -24.51 28.56
C PHE A 31 -18.53 -25.33 27.62
N GLY A 32 -18.19 -25.49 26.36
CA GLY A 32 -18.99 -26.23 25.38
C GLY A 32 -18.78 -27.73 25.44
N VAL A 33 -17.52 -28.19 25.38
CA VAL A 33 -17.16 -29.61 25.27
C VAL A 33 -17.14 -30.26 26.65
N PHE A 34 -16.39 -29.72 27.62
CA PHE A 34 -16.26 -30.33 28.94
C PHE A 34 -17.37 -29.90 29.93
N GLY A 35 -18.02 -28.75 29.67
CA GLY A 35 -19.13 -28.29 30.50
C GLY A 35 -18.70 -27.87 31.91
N VAL A 36 -17.48 -27.34 32.08
CA VAL A 36 -16.96 -26.90 33.37
C VAL A 36 -17.86 -25.81 33.95
N CYS A 37 -18.41 -26.03 35.13
CA CYS A 37 -19.34 -25.13 35.85
C CYS A 37 -20.63 -24.78 35.08
N VAL A 38 -20.96 -25.44 33.96
CA VAL A 38 -22.16 -25.18 33.15
C VAL A 38 -22.81 -26.49 32.70
N SER A 39 -24.15 -26.50 32.64
CA SER A 39 -24.92 -27.68 32.23
C SER A 39 -26.16 -27.29 31.43
N GLY A 40 -26.86 -28.29 30.90
CA GLY A 40 -28.13 -28.13 30.22
C GLY A 40 -28.08 -27.15 29.04
N LYS A 41 -29.08 -26.30 28.91
CA LYS A 41 -29.20 -25.34 27.80
C LYS A 41 -28.04 -24.34 27.74
N LEU A 42 -27.52 -23.91 28.89
CA LEU A 42 -26.44 -22.94 28.95
C LEU A 42 -25.14 -23.49 28.30
N ARG A 43 -24.80 -24.75 28.56
CA ARG A 43 -23.66 -25.43 27.94
C ARG A 43 -23.80 -25.47 26.42
N VAL A 44 -24.98 -25.79 25.91
CA VAL A 44 -25.23 -25.81 24.45
C VAL A 44 -25.06 -24.41 23.85
N VAL A 45 -25.63 -23.37 24.47
CA VAL A 45 -25.54 -21.99 24.00
C VAL A 45 -24.10 -21.54 23.98
N LEU A 46 -23.33 -21.75 25.05
CA LEU A 46 -21.90 -21.34 25.09
C LEU A 46 -21.08 -22.16 24.10
N GLY A 47 -21.36 -23.44 23.91
CA GLY A 47 -20.70 -24.25 22.88
C GLY A 47 -20.92 -23.72 21.47
N VAL A 48 -22.16 -23.32 21.15
CA VAL A 48 -22.46 -22.70 19.83
C VAL A 48 -21.77 -21.34 19.67
N VAL A 49 -21.87 -20.47 20.68
CA VAL A 49 -21.25 -19.11 20.61
C VAL A 49 -19.74 -19.18 20.42
N PHE A 50 -19.05 -19.95 21.29
CA PHE A 50 -17.58 -20.07 21.20
C PHE A 50 -17.14 -20.88 19.97
N GLY A 51 -17.96 -21.85 19.51
CA GLY A 51 -17.73 -22.56 18.26
C GLY A 51 -17.75 -21.64 17.04
N ILE A 52 -18.76 -20.77 16.94
CA ILE A 52 -18.84 -19.75 15.88
C ILE A 52 -17.65 -18.78 15.98
N ALA A 53 -17.36 -18.27 17.18
CA ALA A 53 -16.25 -17.37 17.43
C ALA A 53 -14.92 -18.00 16.98
N PHE A 54 -14.67 -19.25 17.33
CA PHE A 54 -13.47 -20.00 16.93
C PHE A 54 -13.36 -20.12 15.40
N VAL A 55 -14.43 -20.54 14.72
CA VAL A 55 -14.42 -20.70 13.26
C VAL A 55 -14.14 -19.36 12.56
N VAL A 56 -14.77 -18.29 13.02
CA VAL A 56 -14.58 -16.94 12.47
C VAL A 56 -13.14 -16.48 12.70
N CYS A 57 -12.65 -16.52 13.94
CA CYS A 57 -11.28 -16.13 14.27
C CYS A 57 -10.25 -16.97 13.50
N ALA A 58 -10.44 -18.29 13.40
CA ALA A 58 -9.52 -19.18 12.68
C ALA A 58 -9.45 -18.85 11.19
N LYS A 59 -10.59 -18.56 10.53
CA LYS A 59 -10.62 -18.13 9.13
C LYS A 59 -9.89 -16.79 8.90
N TYR A 60 -10.14 -15.81 9.77
CA TYR A 60 -9.45 -14.52 9.69
C TYR A 60 -7.95 -14.65 9.98
N THR A 61 -7.57 -15.49 10.95
CA THR A 61 -6.17 -15.81 11.23
C THR A 61 -5.48 -16.45 10.03
N GLN A 62 -6.12 -17.46 9.41
CA GLN A 62 -5.59 -18.10 8.19
C GLN A 62 -5.38 -17.09 7.06
N TRP A 63 -6.37 -16.21 6.83
CA TRP A 63 -6.25 -15.15 5.84
C TRP A 63 -5.11 -14.18 6.19
N CYS A 64 -5.03 -13.74 7.44
CA CYS A 64 -4.01 -12.80 7.91
C CYS A 64 -2.59 -13.38 7.77
N VAL A 65 -2.39 -14.66 8.13
CA VAL A 65 -1.11 -15.37 7.93
C VAL A 65 -0.74 -15.42 6.45
N TYR A 66 -1.69 -15.75 5.58
CA TYR A 66 -1.47 -15.77 4.14
C TYR A 66 -1.08 -14.37 3.61
N ALA A 67 -1.84 -13.34 3.97
CA ALA A 67 -1.57 -11.96 3.56
C ALA A 67 -0.22 -11.47 4.10
N TYR A 68 0.08 -11.74 5.38
CA TYR A 68 1.36 -11.38 5.99
C TYR A 68 2.56 -12.02 5.26
N ARG A 69 2.46 -13.32 4.91
CA ARG A 69 3.50 -14.00 4.13
C ARG A 69 3.62 -13.44 2.72
N SER A 70 2.49 -13.14 2.06
CA SER A 70 2.49 -12.59 0.70
C SER A 70 3.13 -11.21 0.63
N PHE A 71 2.84 -10.32 1.59
CA PHE A 71 3.40 -8.96 1.66
C PHE A 71 4.76 -8.85 2.32
N SER A 72 5.33 -9.96 2.80
CA SER A 72 6.67 -9.94 3.37
C SER A 72 7.69 -9.53 2.30
N TYR A 73 8.47 -8.48 2.58
CA TYR A 73 9.47 -7.94 1.65
C TYR A 73 10.61 -8.94 1.39
N ASP A 74 10.92 -9.76 2.39
CA ASP A 74 11.97 -10.78 2.37
C ASP A 74 11.43 -12.21 2.30
N GLY A 75 10.11 -12.40 2.23
CA GLY A 75 9.45 -13.70 2.15
C GLY A 75 9.62 -14.37 0.76
N GLU A 76 8.98 -15.51 0.57
CA GLU A 76 9.01 -16.21 -0.71
C GLU A 76 8.26 -15.45 -1.82
N ARG A 77 7.03 -14.97 -1.54
CA ARG A 77 6.18 -14.30 -2.53
C ARG A 77 6.64 -12.88 -2.85
N LYS A 78 7.15 -12.14 -1.86
CA LYS A 78 7.67 -10.76 -1.98
C LYS A 78 6.75 -9.81 -2.76
N LEU A 79 5.43 -9.95 -2.61
CA LEU A 79 4.47 -9.20 -3.42
C LEU A 79 4.62 -7.68 -3.26
N SER A 80 4.83 -7.19 -2.03
CA SER A 80 5.07 -5.75 -1.80
C SER A 80 6.33 -5.27 -2.51
N LYS A 81 7.41 -6.05 -2.50
CA LYS A 81 8.65 -5.72 -3.22
C LYS A 81 8.41 -5.69 -4.73
N GLN A 82 7.74 -6.70 -5.28
CA GLN A 82 7.42 -6.76 -6.72
C GLN A 82 6.59 -5.56 -7.18
N ILE A 83 5.60 -5.15 -6.39
CA ILE A 83 4.77 -3.97 -6.68
C ILE A 83 5.62 -2.69 -6.65
N ILE A 84 6.47 -2.54 -5.63
CA ILE A 84 7.35 -1.38 -5.49
C ILE A 84 8.34 -1.29 -6.65
N ASP A 85 9.03 -2.39 -6.94
CA ASP A 85 10.04 -2.43 -8.01
C ASP A 85 9.38 -2.17 -9.38
N GLY A 86 8.26 -2.83 -9.66
CA GLY A 86 7.53 -2.65 -10.92
C GLY A 86 6.96 -1.24 -11.08
N THR A 87 6.50 -0.59 -10.00
CA THR A 87 6.08 0.82 -10.05
C THR A 87 7.28 1.73 -10.33
N ALA A 88 8.43 1.48 -9.68
CA ALA A 88 9.65 2.27 -9.87
C ALA A 88 10.22 2.17 -11.29
N GLU A 89 9.93 1.11 -12.04
CA GLU A 89 10.36 0.93 -13.45
C GLU A 89 9.86 2.01 -14.40
N HIS A 90 8.73 2.64 -14.06
CA HIS A 90 8.12 3.69 -14.88
C HIS A 90 8.64 5.10 -14.54
N ILE A 91 9.55 5.23 -13.57
CA ILE A 91 10.10 6.51 -13.15
C ILE A 91 11.51 6.71 -13.72
N THR A 92 11.66 7.76 -14.53
CA THR A 92 12.95 8.19 -15.10
C THR A 92 13.17 9.64 -14.76
N LEU A 93 14.36 9.96 -14.25
CA LEU A 93 14.80 11.33 -13.96
C LEU A 93 15.91 11.76 -14.93
N PRO A 94 15.90 12.99 -15.43
CA PRO A 94 17.05 13.56 -16.10
C PRO A 94 18.22 13.73 -15.13
N GLU A 95 19.40 14.01 -15.64
CA GLU A 95 20.56 14.36 -14.82
C GLU A 95 20.25 15.60 -13.95
N GLY A 96 20.52 15.48 -12.65
CA GLY A 96 20.15 16.50 -11.65
C GLY A 96 18.66 16.65 -11.37
N GLY A 97 17.81 15.85 -12.02
CA GLY A 97 16.34 15.88 -11.86
C GLY A 97 15.88 15.48 -10.47
N VAL A 98 14.69 15.93 -10.11
CA VAL A 98 14.07 15.67 -8.80
C VAL A 98 12.72 15.01 -8.98
N GLY A 99 12.53 13.84 -8.36
CA GLY A 99 11.23 13.14 -8.30
C GLY A 99 10.57 13.28 -6.94
N LEU A 100 9.24 13.16 -6.90
CA LEU A 100 8.42 13.17 -5.70
C LEU A 100 7.68 11.83 -5.54
N ASP A 101 7.78 11.23 -4.35
CA ASP A 101 6.99 10.06 -3.95
C ASP A 101 5.98 10.47 -2.86
N ILE A 102 4.69 10.37 -3.18
CA ILE A 102 3.60 10.86 -2.33
C ILE A 102 3.03 9.70 -1.52
N GLY A 103 3.06 9.85 -0.18
CA GLY A 103 2.66 8.79 0.75
C GLY A 103 3.73 7.70 0.86
N CYS A 104 4.97 8.09 1.01
CA CYS A 104 6.14 7.20 0.93
C CYS A 104 6.20 6.11 2.02
N GLY A 105 5.41 6.21 3.09
CA GLY A 105 5.31 5.23 4.18
C GLY A 105 6.65 4.90 4.83
N SER A 106 7.24 3.76 4.51
CA SER A 106 8.57 3.29 4.95
C SER A 106 9.72 3.71 4.04
N GLY A 107 9.43 4.48 2.98
CA GLY A 107 10.40 4.94 1.99
C GLY A 107 10.72 3.91 0.88
N ALA A 108 10.01 2.79 0.81
CA ALA A 108 10.35 1.71 -0.11
C ALA A 108 10.36 2.16 -1.59
N LEU A 109 9.28 2.83 -2.05
CA LEU A 109 9.19 3.30 -3.44
C LEU A 109 10.15 4.45 -3.72
N THR A 110 10.27 5.41 -2.79
CA THR A 110 11.25 6.50 -2.89
C THR A 110 12.66 5.96 -3.10
N ILE A 111 13.07 4.96 -2.29
CA ILE A 111 14.40 4.33 -2.35
C ILE A 111 14.57 3.53 -3.64
N ALA A 112 13.56 2.78 -4.07
CA ALA A 112 13.60 2.02 -5.32
C ALA A 112 13.77 2.95 -6.53
N CYS A 113 13.02 4.06 -6.59
CA CYS A 113 13.19 5.08 -7.63
C CYS A 113 14.57 5.76 -7.58
N ALA A 114 15.07 6.10 -6.39
CA ALA A 114 16.38 6.71 -6.21
C ALA A 114 17.53 5.80 -6.70
N LYS A 115 17.44 4.50 -6.44
CA LYS A 115 18.44 3.50 -6.91
C LYS A 115 18.47 3.38 -8.43
N ARG A 116 17.32 3.51 -9.09
CA ARG A 116 17.19 3.45 -10.55
C ARG A 116 17.64 4.75 -11.23
N ASN A 117 17.66 5.85 -10.49
CA ASN A 117 18.00 7.19 -10.99
C ASN A 117 19.19 7.79 -10.19
N PRO A 118 20.38 7.20 -10.24
CA PRO A 118 21.52 7.62 -9.41
C PRO A 118 22.00 9.04 -9.69
N GLN A 119 21.73 9.58 -10.88
CA GLN A 119 22.05 10.94 -11.29
C GLN A 119 21.00 11.99 -10.85
N GLY A 120 19.85 11.56 -10.35
CA GLY A 120 18.78 12.42 -9.84
C GLY A 120 18.58 12.28 -8.34
N LYS A 121 17.55 12.92 -7.82
CA LYS A 121 17.15 12.84 -6.40
C LYS A 121 15.68 12.47 -6.28
N MET A 122 15.33 11.72 -5.25
CA MET A 122 13.94 11.44 -4.89
C MET A 122 13.57 12.08 -3.56
N VAL A 123 12.41 12.69 -3.48
CA VAL A 123 11.82 13.24 -2.26
C VAL A 123 10.59 12.43 -1.90
N GLY A 124 10.62 11.72 -0.78
CA GLY A 124 9.46 11.03 -0.23
C GLY A 124 8.73 11.93 0.77
N ILE A 125 7.42 12.06 0.62
CA ILE A 125 6.58 12.76 1.58
C ILE A 125 5.53 11.86 2.19
N ASP A 126 5.29 12.00 3.48
CA ASP A 126 4.20 11.34 4.18
C ASP A 126 3.76 12.19 5.38
N ARG A 127 2.55 11.98 5.88
CA ARG A 127 2.09 12.61 7.13
C ARG A 127 2.52 11.82 8.37
N TRP A 128 2.82 10.52 8.20
CA TRP A 128 3.10 9.56 9.27
C TRP A 128 2.09 9.66 10.42
N GLY A 129 0.81 9.50 10.05
CA GLY A 129 -0.31 9.57 11.00
C GLY A 129 -0.32 8.38 11.97
N LYS A 130 -1.08 8.53 13.06
CA LYS A 130 -1.20 7.50 14.11
C LYS A 130 -1.74 6.16 13.59
N GLU A 131 -2.55 6.18 12.54
CA GLU A 131 -3.11 5.00 11.87
C GLU A 131 -2.05 4.12 11.20
N TYR A 132 -0.89 4.69 10.89
CA TYR A 132 0.27 3.99 10.31
C TYR A 132 1.51 4.17 11.19
N ALA A 133 1.36 4.04 12.51
CA ALA A 133 2.41 4.31 13.49
C ALA A 133 3.70 3.49 13.32
N SER A 134 3.66 2.40 12.54
CA SER A 134 4.85 1.62 12.17
C SER A 134 5.74 2.31 11.15
N PHE A 135 5.23 3.30 10.41
CA PHE A 135 5.95 4.09 9.43
C PHE A 135 6.34 5.44 10.02
N THR A 136 7.59 5.80 9.88
CA THR A 136 8.12 7.05 10.46
C THR A 136 9.22 7.63 9.57
N LEU A 137 9.44 8.93 9.65
CA LEU A 137 10.55 9.58 8.94
C LEU A 137 11.91 8.96 9.29
N PRO A 138 12.27 8.73 10.59
CA PRO A 138 13.53 8.07 10.93
C PRO A 138 13.66 6.64 10.36
N LEU A 139 12.55 5.92 10.17
CA LEU A 139 12.56 4.61 9.53
C LEU A 139 12.95 4.71 8.05
N CYS A 140 12.43 5.72 7.33
CA CYS A 140 12.78 5.95 5.93
C CYS A 140 14.28 6.27 5.77
N GLU A 141 14.81 7.16 6.61
CA GLU A 141 16.24 7.51 6.61
C GLU A 141 17.13 6.29 6.93
N LYS A 142 16.73 5.48 7.93
CA LYS A 142 17.41 4.23 8.27
C LYS A 142 17.39 3.24 7.11
N ASN A 143 16.27 3.11 6.40
CA ASN A 143 16.15 2.23 5.24
C ASN A 143 17.03 2.71 4.08
N ALA A 144 17.04 4.02 3.78
CA ALA A 144 17.93 4.58 2.76
C ALA A 144 19.41 4.34 3.09
N ALA A 145 19.81 4.57 4.33
CA ALA A 145 21.17 4.29 4.80
C ALA A 145 21.54 2.80 4.71
N ALA A 146 20.61 1.90 5.07
CA ALA A 146 20.81 0.46 5.00
C ALA A 146 20.99 -0.05 3.57
N GLU A 147 20.34 0.60 2.60
CA GLU A 147 20.44 0.32 1.16
C GLU A 147 21.61 1.06 0.48
N GLY A 148 22.36 1.91 1.22
CA GLY A 148 23.43 2.73 0.67
C GLY A 148 22.97 3.86 -0.25
N VAL A 149 21.69 4.25 -0.18
CA VAL A 149 21.06 5.26 -1.01
C VAL A 149 21.24 6.64 -0.37
N LYS A 150 21.89 7.56 -1.08
CA LYS A 150 22.21 8.92 -0.62
C LYS A 150 21.36 10.01 -1.30
N ASN A 151 20.67 9.66 -2.37
CA ASN A 151 19.86 10.55 -3.18
C ASN A 151 18.35 10.41 -2.92
N ALA A 152 17.95 9.83 -1.80
CA ALA A 152 16.59 9.80 -1.28
C ALA A 152 16.49 10.70 -0.04
N LEU A 153 15.55 11.64 -0.05
CA LEU A 153 15.26 12.57 1.03
C LEU A 153 13.82 12.36 1.50
N PHE A 154 13.55 12.60 2.78
CA PHE A 154 12.21 12.40 3.34
C PHE A 154 11.78 13.62 4.15
N ARG A 155 10.51 14.03 4.01
CA ARG A 155 9.93 15.10 4.79
C ARG A 155 8.43 14.92 5.03
N ARG A 156 7.89 15.59 6.03
CA ARG A 156 6.44 15.62 6.24
C ARG A 156 5.74 16.32 5.07
N GLY A 157 4.59 15.77 4.66
CA GLY A 157 3.75 16.34 3.62
C GLY A 157 2.33 15.78 3.66
N ASN A 158 1.43 16.42 2.92
CA ASN A 158 0.02 16.07 2.85
C ASN A 158 -0.36 15.79 1.39
N ALA A 159 -0.78 14.55 1.11
CA ALA A 159 -1.22 14.12 -0.23
C ALA A 159 -2.49 14.81 -0.73
N VAL A 160 -3.27 15.44 0.16
CA VAL A 160 -4.51 16.16 -0.21
C VAL A 160 -4.21 17.54 -0.79
N LYS A 161 -3.15 18.19 -0.31
CA LYS A 161 -2.68 19.50 -0.77
C LYS A 161 -1.17 19.54 -0.66
N LEU A 162 -0.52 19.55 -1.79
CA LEU A 162 0.94 19.52 -1.88
C LEU A 162 1.50 20.93 -1.68
N ASP A 163 2.39 21.07 -0.71
CA ASP A 163 3.10 22.33 -0.42
C ASP A 163 4.32 22.47 -1.35
N PHE A 164 4.03 22.53 -2.65
CA PHE A 164 5.00 22.73 -3.71
C PHE A 164 4.39 23.57 -4.83
N PRO A 165 5.15 24.42 -5.49
CA PRO A 165 4.72 25.11 -6.70
C PRO A 165 4.34 24.14 -7.83
N ASP A 166 3.59 24.63 -8.80
CA ASP A 166 3.33 23.90 -10.03
C ASP A 166 4.66 23.56 -10.72
N GLU A 167 4.69 22.44 -11.43
CA GLU A 167 5.81 22.03 -12.28
C GLU A 167 7.18 22.03 -11.55
N SER A 168 7.19 21.54 -10.29
CA SER A 168 8.41 21.49 -9.44
C SER A 168 9.24 20.23 -9.63
N PHE A 169 8.63 19.12 -10.09
CA PHE A 169 9.26 17.80 -10.12
C PHE A 169 9.35 17.24 -11.53
N ASP A 170 10.44 16.55 -11.82
CA ASP A 170 10.67 15.85 -13.09
C ASP A 170 9.98 14.49 -13.15
N ALA A 171 9.64 13.92 -12.00
CA ALA A 171 8.78 12.73 -11.89
C ALA A 171 7.91 12.77 -10.63
N VAL A 172 6.73 12.13 -10.67
CA VAL A 172 5.89 11.90 -9.50
C VAL A 172 5.45 10.46 -9.42
N THR A 173 5.42 9.91 -8.20
CA THR A 173 4.97 8.53 -7.95
C THR A 173 4.17 8.42 -6.66
N SER A 174 3.38 7.37 -6.55
CA SER A 174 2.63 7.02 -5.34
C SER A 174 2.22 5.56 -5.40
N ASN A 175 2.13 4.88 -4.26
CA ASN A 175 1.69 3.49 -4.20
C ASN A 175 0.74 3.24 -3.03
N TYR A 176 -0.50 2.86 -3.34
CA TYR A 176 -1.57 2.53 -2.38
C TYR A 176 -1.87 3.61 -1.33
N VAL A 177 -1.98 4.85 -1.75
CA VAL A 177 -2.20 6.01 -0.87
C VAL A 177 -3.61 6.55 -0.94
N TYR A 178 -4.08 6.90 -2.13
CA TYR A 178 -5.29 7.73 -2.29
C TYR A 178 -6.58 7.00 -1.93
N HIS A 179 -6.65 5.66 -2.10
CA HIS A 179 -7.82 4.88 -1.69
C HIS A 179 -8.10 4.99 -0.18
N ASN A 180 -7.09 5.30 0.64
CA ASN A 180 -7.21 5.49 2.09
C ASN A 180 -7.69 6.90 2.49
N ILE A 181 -7.67 7.87 1.57
CA ILE A 181 -8.10 9.24 1.84
C ILE A 181 -9.62 9.32 1.69
N THR A 182 -10.35 9.35 2.80
CA THR A 182 -11.82 9.41 2.82
C THR A 182 -12.36 10.81 2.51
N GLY A 183 -13.58 10.89 1.99
CA GLY A 183 -14.29 12.15 1.79
C GLY A 183 -13.69 13.10 0.74
N LYS A 184 -12.80 12.60 -0.14
CA LYS A 184 -12.19 13.37 -1.23
C LYS A 184 -12.35 12.65 -2.57
N ASP A 185 -12.59 13.43 -3.62
CA ASP A 185 -12.58 12.95 -4.99
C ASP A 185 -11.16 12.49 -5.36
N LYS A 186 -11.04 11.23 -5.81
CA LYS A 186 -9.73 10.63 -6.13
C LYS A 186 -9.11 11.22 -7.38
N GLN A 187 -9.92 11.55 -8.38
CA GLN A 187 -9.42 12.20 -9.60
C GLN A 187 -8.87 13.59 -9.31
N GLN A 188 -9.48 14.34 -8.38
CA GLN A 188 -8.95 15.64 -7.93
C GLN A 188 -7.62 15.47 -7.19
N LEU A 189 -7.44 14.42 -6.39
CA LEU A 189 -6.16 14.11 -5.74
C LEU A 189 -5.08 13.74 -6.77
N LEU A 190 -5.45 13.02 -7.84
CA LEU A 190 -4.54 12.73 -8.95
C LEU A 190 -4.15 14.02 -9.70
N LEU A 191 -5.10 14.94 -9.95
CA LEU A 191 -4.81 16.22 -10.58
C LEU A 191 -3.88 17.09 -9.72
N GLU A 192 -4.08 17.10 -8.39
CA GLU A 192 -3.16 17.80 -7.47
C GLU A 192 -1.75 17.21 -7.52
N THR A 193 -1.63 15.88 -7.61
CA THR A 193 -0.35 15.20 -7.80
C THR A 193 0.32 15.59 -9.11
N LEU A 194 -0.46 15.61 -10.20
CA LEU A 194 0.04 15.94 -11.54
C LEU A 194 0.29 17.44 -11.74
N ARG A 195 -0.28 18.31 -10.89
CA ARG A 195 0.00 19.75 -10.89
C ARG A 195 1.48 20.04 -10.68
N VAL A 196 2.10 19.36 -9.72
CA VAL A 196 3.52 19.58 -9.37
C VAL A 196 4.50 18.91 -10.33
N LEU A 197 4.02 18.11 -11.29
CA LEU A 197 4.82 17.48 -12.34
C LEU A 197 5.12 18.50 -13.45
N LYS A 198 6.39 18.64 -13.81
CA LYS A 198 6.84 19.45 -14.96
C LYS A 198 6.33 18.89 -16.29
N LYS A 199 6.21 19.73 -17.30
CA LYS A 199 6.04 19.30 -18.69
C LYS A 199 7.20 18.40 -19.11
N GLY A 200 6.90 17.32 -19.81
CA GLY A 200 7.88 16.29 -20.17
C GLY A 200 8.26 15.34 -19.02
N GLY A 201 7.76 15.57 -17.80
CA GLY A 201 7.99 14.71 -16.65
C GLY A 201 7.20 13.42 -16.67
N THR A 202 7.67 12.38 -15.99
CA THR A 202 7.05 11.04 -15.93
C THR A 202 6.26 10.85 -14.64
N PHE A 203 5.21 10.02 -14.69
CA PHE A 203 4.45 9.65 -13.50
C PHE A 203 4.09 8.16 -13.47
N ALA A 204 4.03 7.62 -12.27
CA ALA A 204 3.60 6.26 -12.00
C ALA A 204 2.81 6.22 -10.67
N ILE A 205 1.52 6.06 -10.74
CA ILE A 205 0.61 6.06 -9.59
C ILE A 205 -0.12 4.73 -9.54
N HIS A 206 0.20 3.91 -8.55
CA HIS A 206 -0.41 2.61 -8.35
C HIS A 206 -1.41 2.65 -7.20
N ASP A 207 -2.68 2.27 -7.46
CA ASP A 207 -3.72 2.26 -6.43
C ASP A 207 -4.90 1.32 -6.78
N LEU A 208 -5.85 1.17 -5.86
CA LEU A 208 -7.10 0.44 -6.04
C LEU A 208 -8.11 1.30 -6.82
N MET A 209 -7.92 1.41 -8.14
CA MET A 209 -8.65 2.33 -9.01
C MET A 209 -9.99 1.75 -9.51
N SER A 210 -10.75 1.09 -8.63
CA SER A 210 -12.08 0.61 -8.98
C SER A 210 -13.06 1.75 -9.28
N PRO A 211 -14.07 1.54 -10.16
CA PRO A 211 -15.06 2.58 -10.49
C PRO A 211 -15.78 3.19 -9.29
N GLY A 212 -16.08 2.38 -8.27
CA GLY A 212 -16.73 2.85 -7.04
C GLY A 212 -15.87 3.78 -6.18
N ARG A 213 -14.54 3.79 -6.37
CA ARG A 213 -13.61 4.65 -5.64
C ARG A 213 -13.13 5.84 -6.45
N TYR A 214 -12.82 5.62 -7.73
CA TYR A 214 -12.17 6.59 -8.61
C TYR A 214 -13.07 7.13 -9.71
N GLY A 215 -14.30 6.59 -9.87
CA GLY A 215 -15.15 6.90 -11.01
C GLY A 215 -14.62 6.28 -12.31
N ASP A 216 -14.95 6.88 -13.43
CA ASP A 216 -14.51 6.45 -14.75
C ASP A 216 -13.06 6.88 -15.01
N MET A 217 -12.12 5.93 -14.86
CA MET A 217 -10.70 6.19 -15.09
C MET A 217 -10.33 6.22 -16.58
N GLN A 218 -11.14 5.64 -17.48
CA GLN A 218 -10.90 5.76 -18.93
C GLN A 218 -11.23 7.19 -19.38
N ALA A 219 -12.34 7.76 -18.93
CA ALA A 219 -12.66 9.16 -19.14
C ALA A 219 -11.60 10.10 -18.53
N PHE A 220 -11.05 9.74 -17.38
CA PHE A 220 -9.95 10.51 -16.76
C PHE A 220 -8.66 10.47 -17.60
N VAL A 221 -8.30 9.32 -18.15
CA VAL A 221 -7.18 9.20 -19.11
C VAL A 221 -7.39 10.10 -20.31
N GLN A 222 -8.61 10.09 -20.90
CA GLN A 222 -8.92 10.96 -22.04
C GLN A 222 -8.81 12.44 -21.63
N LYS A 223 -9.33 12.81 -20.47
CA LYS A 223 -9.17 14.17 -19.94
C LYS A 223 -7.69 14.60 -19.84
N LEU A 224 -6.80 13.75 -19.36
CA LEU A 224 -5.37 14.07 -19.30
C LEU A 224 -4.77 14.25 -20.70
N ARG A 225 -5.17 13.42 -21.68
CA ARG A 225 -4.74 13.58 -23.08
C ARG A 225 -5.22 14.91 -23.66
N ASP A 226 -6.47 15.29 -23.41
CA ASP A 226 -7.04 16.57 -23.83
C ASP A 226 -6.34 17.77 -23.16
N MET A 227 -5.75 17.57 -21.97
CA MET A 227 -4.89 18.54 -21.29
C MET A 227 -3.47 18.60 -21.85
N GLY A 228 -3.13 17.80 -22.86
CA GLY A 228 -1.83 17.81 -23.54
C GLY A 228 -0.78 16.85 -22.98
N TYR A 229 -1.19 15.86 -22.17
CA TYR A 229 -0.28 14.80 -21.73
C TYR A 229 0.11 13.90 -22.92
N GLU A 230 1.41 13.69 -23.15
CA GLU A 230 1.93 12.95 -24.31
C GLU A 230 1.53 11.46 -24.29
N ARG A 231 1.64 10.85 -23.13
CA ARG A 231 1.33 9.44 -22.91
C ARG A 231 0.58 9.26 -21.60
N VAL A 232 -0.55 8.58 -21.65
CA VAL A 232 -1.33 8.20 -20.46
C VAL A 232 -1.90 6.81 -20.67
N GLU A 233 -1.57 5.90 -19.75
CA GLU A 233 -2.01 4.50 -19.80
C GLU A 233 -2.48 4.03 -18.42
N LEU A 234 -3.47 3.15 -18.43
CA LEU A 234 -3.92 2.38 -17.26
C LEU A 234 -3.49 0.94 -17.46
N ILE A 235 -2.66 0.42 -16.58
CA ILE A 235 -2.16 -0.94 -16.60
C ILE A 235 -2.83 -1.71 -15.46
N ASP A 236 -3.62 -2.74 -15.78
CA ASP A 236 -4.15 -3.67 -14.78
C ASP A 236 -2.99 -4.50 -14.24
N THR A 237 -2.71 -4.37 -12.95
CA THR A 237 -1.62 -5.10 -12.30
C THR A 237 -2.07 -6.43 -11.68
N THR A 238 -3.34 -6.79 -11.90
CA THR A 238 -3.94 -8.06 -11.43
C THR A 238 -4.07 -9.12 -12.51
N ASP A 239 -3.54 -8.86 -13.70
CA ASP A 239 -3.60 -9.74 -14.88
C ASP A 239 -2.47 -10.78 -14.97
N GLY A 240 -1.57 -10.77 -13.99
CA GLY A 240 -0.35 -11.56 -13.93
C GLY A 240 0.92 -10.73 -13.86
N SER A 241 0.85 -9.41 -14.14
CA SER A 241 2.01 -8.50 -14.10
C SER A 241 2.62 -8.43 -12.70
N PHE A 242 1.84 -8.04 -11.69
CA PHE A 242 2.29 -8.04 -10.29
C PHE A 242 1.67 -9.19 -9.50
N MET A 243 0.43 -9.52 -9.76
CA MET A 243 -0.31 -10.57 -9.08
C MET A 243 -1.36 -11.18 -10.01
N THR A 244 -1.73 -12.43 -9.74
CA THR A 244 -2.82 -13.08 -10.47
C THR A 244 -4.19 -12.55 -10.01
N PRO A 245 -5.26 -12.66 -10.83
CA PRO A 245 -6.63 -12.29 -10.42
C PRO A 245 -7.09 -13.01 -9.14
N LYS A 246 -6.62 -14.25 -8.94
CA LYS A 246 -6.93 -15.07 -7.74
C LYS A 246 -6.24 -14.51 -6.49
N GLU A 247 -4.98 -14.09 -6.60
CA GLU A 247 -4.25 -13.43 -5.52
C GLU A 247 -4.89 -12.07 -5.18
N ALA A 248 -5.18 -11.25 -6.20
CA ALA A 248 -5.84 -9.95 -6.04
C ALA A 248 -7.17 -10.08 -5.30
N LYS A 249 -7.99 -11.08 -5.67
CA LYS A 249 -9.24 -11.39 -4.95
C LYS A 249 -8.99 -11.76 -3.50
N ARG A 250 -8.04 -12.68 -3.25
CA ARG A 250 -7.77 -13.22 -1.91
C ARG A 250 -7.14 -12.17 -0.98
N LEU A 251 -6.31 -11.29 -1.52
CA LEU A 251 -5.62 -10.21 -0.79
C LEU A 251 -6.42 -8.90 -0.72
N MET A 252 -7.65 -8.88 -1.25
CA MET A 252 -8.51 -7.68 -1.34
C MET A 252 -7.88 -6.54 -2.16
N LEU A 253 -7.08 -6.88 -3.17
CA LEU A 253 -6.40 -5.96 -4.07
C LEU A 253 -7.06 -5.86 -5.46
N ARG A 254 -8.33 -6.26 -5.59
CA ARG A 254 -9.06 -6.10 -6.86
C ARG A 254 -9.11 -4.63 -7.28
N GLY A 255 -8.88 -4.38 -8.56
CA GLY A 255 -8.82 -3.04 -9.13
C GLY A 255 -7.48 -2.35 -8.89
N SER A 256 -6.44 -3.10 -8.46
CA SER A 256 -5.08 -2.58 -8.49
C SER A 256 -4.69 -2.24 -9.91
N THR A 257 -4.43 -0.96 -10.13
CA THR A 257 -4.15 -0.38 -11.43
C THR A 257 -3.01 0.60 -11.30
N LEU A 258 -2.11 0.59 -12.27
CA LEU A 258 -1.01 1.54 -12.37
C LEU A 258 -1.35 2.55 -13.47
N LEU A 259 -1.53 3.80 -13.08
CA LEU A 259 -1.65 4.95 -13.99
C LEU A 259 -0.26 5.47 -14.27
N VAL A 260 0.19 5.36 -15.51
CA VAL A 260 1.51 5.81 -15.96
C VAL A 260 1.40 6.78 -17.12
N GLY A 261 2.42 7.62 -17.26
CA GLY A 261 2.45 8.52 -18.40
C GLY A 261 3.56 9.55 -18.36
N ARG A 262 3.43 10.52 -19.29
CA ARG A 262 4.29 11.69 -19.44
C ARG A 262 3.43 12.94 -19.65
N LYS A 263 3.72 14.00 -18.88
CA LYS A 263 2.99 15.28 -18.98
C LYS A 263 3.48 16.10 -20.15
#